data_4566aa7d8d35c7dbc9426052394a9136
#
_entry.id   4566aa7d8d35c7dbc9426052394a9136
#
_cell.length_a   1.000
_cell.length_b   1.000
_cell.length_c   1.000
_cell.angle_alpha   90.00
_cell.angle_beta   90.00
_cell.angle_gamma   90.00
#
_symmetry.space_group_name_H-M   'P 1'
#
loop_
_entity.id
_entity.type
_entity.pdbx_description
1 polymer ?
#
loop_
_entity_poly.entity_id
_entity_poly.type
_entity_poly.pdbx_seq_one_letter_code
_entity_poly.pdbx_strand_id
1 'polypeptide(L)'
;MATNLYFNQKARSEQLLYEDIVIESLKTYGQDVYYLPRDLVNEDSILGDDPVSSFNSSYILEMYIENIEGFDGEGDLFTRFGVEIRDEATFIVSRRRWRDTVARYDNEITIDRPKEGDLIYLPMSQSMFQITHVEHEQPFYQLQNLPVFKLRCQLFEYTGEDLDTGVETIDDIESRYAYKYILTLSNERDSAQASATLNSGQIQSVSITDSGNNYFFVPTVTIVDSSGVGAAIVATVDSNNGKVNGLTITNPGTGYTNPSIRFTDPQISTFTVGETITSQSGDTTMRAEVAKYSHSDDKLHLIHAGADDGKYHTFAVGKKILGLKSNAGGVITLVVEDNQLSENEQNTDFSTGTDFIDFSETNPFGDVSNN
;
A
#
# COMPACT_ATOMS: atom_id res chain seq x y z
N MET A 1 -17.49 21.31 -50.52
CA MET A 1 -16.61 21.53 -51.71
C MET A 1 -15.34 22.18 -51.19
N ALA A 2 -14.18 21.62 -51.49
CA ALA A 2 -12.91 22.28 -51.17
C ALA A 2 -12.83 23.58 -52.02
N THR A 3 -12.71 24.73 -51.38
CA THR A 3 -12.59 26.01 -52.04
C THR A 3 -11.23 26.25 -52.70
N ASN A 4 -10.29 25.37 -52.45
CA ASN A 4 -8.94 25.43 -52.99
C ASN A 4 -8.56 24.10 -53.62
N LEU A 5 -8.11 24.13 -54.87
CA LEU A 5 -7.72 22.95 -55.65
C LEU A 5 -6.38 22.35 -55.17
N TYR A 6 -5.54 23.17 -54.55
CA TYR A 6 -4.17 22.82 -54.15
C TYR A 6 -4.03 22.46 -52.67
N PHE A 7 -4.99 22.76 -51.83
CA PHE A 7 -4.94 22.45 -50.39
C PHE A 7 -6.12 21.57 -50.02
N ASN A 8 -5.81 20.34 -49.66
CA ASN A 8 -6.78 19.37 -49.17
C ASN A 8 -6.59 19.20 -47.65
N GLN A 9 -7.49 19.71 -46.86
CA GLN A 9 -7.45 19.64 -45.39
C GLN A 9 -7.59 18.21 -44.84
N LYS A 10 -7.89 17.22 -45.68
CA LYS A 10 -8.09 15.82 -45.30
C LYS A 10 -6.95 14.88 -45.77
N ALA A 11 -5.84 15.43 -46.23
CA ALA A 11 -4.71 14.66 -46.66
C ALA A 11 -4.05 13.97 -45.40
N ARG A 12 -4.21 12.66 -45.28
CA ARG A 12 -3.69 11.89 -44.14
C ARG A 12 -2.17 12.01 -44.00
N SER A 13 -1.44 12.13 -45.10
CA SER A 13 0.00 12.33 -45.08
C SER A 13 0.42 13.66 -44.45
N GLU A 14 -0.35 14.71 -44.71
CA GLU A 14 -0.11 16.02 -44.11
C GLU A 14 -0.49 16.07 -42.64
N GLN A 15 -1.58 15.38 -42.27
CA GLN A 15 -1.97 15.22 -40.86
C GLN A 15 -0.90 14.46 -40.05
N LEU A 16 -0.38 13.36 -40.59
CA LEU A 16 0.68 12.60 -39.95
C LEU A 16 1.98 13.40 -39.81
N LEU A 17 2.37 14.14 -40.87
CA LEU A 17 3.54 15.01 -40.81
C LEU A 17 3.38 16.10 -39.73
N TYR A 18 2.20 16.69 -39.63
CA TYR A 18 1.93 17.70 -38.61
C TYR A 18 1.98 17.08 -37.20
N GLU A 19 1.39 15.90 -36.99
CA GLU A 19 1.49 15.17 -35.73
C GLU A 19 2.93 14.84 -35.36
N ASP A 20 3.77 14.43 -36.33
CA ASP A 20 5.19 14.16 -36.10
C ASP A 20 5.94 15.42 -35.64
N ILE A 21 5.69 16.59 -36.26
CA ILE A 21 6.28 17.87 -35.87
C ILE A 21 5.84 18.25 -34.44
N VAL A 22 4.57 18.04 -34.09
CA VAL A 22 4.06 18.30 -32.74
C VAL A 22 4.75 17.38 -31.73
N ILE A 23 4.89 16.10 -32.02
CA ILE A 23 5.57 15.15 -31.15
C ILE A 23 7.04 15.55 -30.94
N GLU A 24 7.75 15.91 -32.00
CA GLU A 24 9.14 16.37 -31.91
C GLU A 24 9.27 17.68 -31.10
N SER A 25 8.33 18.61 -31.25
CA SER A 25 8.33 19.83 -30.46
C SER A 25 8.07 19.55 -28.97
N LEU A 26 7.14 18.66 -28.64
CA LEU A 26 6.88 18.26 -27.28
C LEU A 26 8.08 17.53 -26.65
N LYS A 27 8.79 16.70 -27.40
CA LYS A 27 10.01 16.06 -26.95
C LYS A 27 11.17 17.03 -26.70
N THR A 28 11.21 18.14 -27.45
CA THR A 28 12.28 19.13 -27.33
C THR A 28 12.05 20.11 -26.18
N TYR A 29 10.81 20.52 -25.97
CA TYR A 29 10.44 21.56 -25.00
C TYR A 29 9.64 21.06 -23.82
N GLY A 30 9.10 19.84 -23.88
CA GLY A 30 8.38 19.20 -22.81
C GLY A 30 9.31 18.54 -21.78
N GLN A 31 8.71 18.04 -20.74
CA GLN A 31 9.37 17.29 -19.68
C GLN A 31 8.81 15.87 -19.61
N ASP A 32 9.65 14.95 -19.20
CA ASP A 32 9.22 13.58 -18.93
C ASP A 32 8.44 13.58 -17.61
N VAL A 33 7.19 13.17 -17.69
CA VAL A 33 6.29 13.01 -16.55
C VAL A 33 5.77 11.59 -16.50
N TYR A 34 5.37 11.14 -15.32
CA TYR A 34 4.70 9.85 -15.18
C TYR A 34 3.18 10.08 -15.18
N TYR A 35 2.52 9.41 -16.10
CA TYR A 35 1.07 9.34 -16.16
C TYR A 35 0.60 8.07 -15.46
N LEU A 36 -0.31 8.21 -14.50
CA LEU A 36 -0.86 7.13 -13.70
C LEU A 36 -2.36 7.03 -13.96
N PRO A 37 -2.81 6.00 -14.66
CA PRO A 37 -4.24 5.77 -14.84
C PRO A 37 -4.88 5.34 -13.53
N ARG A 38 -6.09 5.84 -13.29
CA ARG A 38 -6.90 5.51 -12.13
C ARG A 38 -7.65 4.20 -12.34
N ASP A 39 -7.47 3.26 -11.42
CA ASP A 39 -8.26 2.04 -11.32
C ASP A 39 -9.37 2.22 -10.28
N LEU A 40 -10.62 1.99 -10.73
CA LEU A 40 -11.79 2.10 -9.85
C LEU A 40 -11.98 0.79 -9.09
N VAL A 41 -11.83 0.83 -7.76
CA VAL A 41 -11.94 -0.35 -6.90
C VAL A 41 -13.36 -0.57 -6.41
N ASN A 42 -14.06 0.48 -6.02
CA ASN A 42 -15.40 0.40 -5.44
C ASN A 42 -16.27 1.60 -5.86
N GLU A 43 -16.56 1.68 -7.15
CA GLU A 43 -17.38 2.76 -7.71
C GLU A 43 -18.82 2.72 -7.15
N ASP A 44 -19.28 3.83 -6.58
CA ASP A 44 -20.69 4.01 -6.23
C ASP A 44 -21.54 4.11 -7.51
N SER A 45 -22.41 3.13 -7.72
CA SER A 45 -23.27 3.05 -8.90
C SER A 45 -24.27 4.21 -9.05
N ILE A 46 -24.47 5.01 -8.00
CA ILE A 46 -25.43 6.13 -7.99
C ILE A 46 -24.70 7.45 -8.21
N LEU A 47 -23.59 7.68 -7.49
CA LEU A 47 -22.85 8.94 -7.52
C LEU A 47 -21.63 8.89 -8.46
N GLY A 48 -21.18 7.69 -8.83
CA GLY A 48 -19.99 7.51 -9.66
C GLY A 48 -18.69 7.90 -8.95
N ASP A 49 -18.73 8.01 -7.63
CA ASP A 49 -17.55 8.32 -6.82
C ASP A 49 -16.90 7.03 -6.32
N ASP A 50 -15.58 7.02 -6.26
CA ASP A 50 -14.78 5.93 -5.71
C ASP A 50 -13.85 6.50 -4.64
N PRO A 51 -14.19 6.32 -3.35
CA PRO A 51 -13.40 6.89 -2.26
C PRO A 51 -12.04 6.22 -2.09
N VAL A 52 -11.83 5.04 -2.65
CA VAL A 52 -10.57 4.29 -2.55
C VAL A 52 -10.12 3.88 -3.94
N SER A 53 -9.52 4.82 -4.65
CA SER A 53 -8.91 4.54 -5.96
C SER A 53 -7.55 3.88 -5.79
N SER A 54 -7.16 3.05 -6.76
CA SER A 54 -5.80 2.50 -6.84
C SER A 54 -5.11 2.95 -8.12
N PHE A 55 -3.78 3.02 -8.08
CA PHE A 55 -2.92 3.39 -9.20
C PHE A 55 -1.82 2.35 -9.33
N ASN A 56 -2.08 1.32 -10.14
CA ASN A 56 -1.23 0.11 -10.24
C ASN A 56 -0.24 0.17 -11.40
N SER A 57 -0.22 1.24 -12.18
CA SER A 57 0.66 1.36 -13.33
C SER A 57 1.11 2.80 -13.57
N SER A 58 2.30 2.95 -14.15
CA SER A 58 2.88 4.24 -14.52
C SER A 58 3.44 4.22 -15.94
N TYR A 59 3.23 5.31 -16.69
CA TYR A 59 3.72 5.47 -18.06
C TYR A 59 4.49 6.78 -18.20
N ILE A 60 5.69 6.71 -18.76
CA ILE A 60 6.50 7.90 -19.01
C ILE A 60 6.04 8.54 -20.32
N LEU A 61 5.63 9.81 -20.24
CA LEU A 61 5.18 10.62 -21.35
C LEU A 61 5.86 11.98 -21.34
N GLU A 62 6.18 12.47 -22.54
CA GLU A 62 6.66 13.83 -22.70
C GLU A 62 5.47 14.80 -22.75
N MET A 63 5.37 15.69 -21.76
CA MET A 63 4.31 16.71 -21.68
C MET A 63 4.89 18.10 -21.58
N TYR A 64 4.21 19.07 -22.20
CA TYR A 64 4.56 20.48 -22.10
C TYR A 64 3.64 21.15 -21.07
N ILE A 65 4.22 21.97 -20.19
CA ILE A 65 3.49 22.74 -19.20
C ILE A 65 3.15 24.09 -19.83
N GLU A 66 1.86 24.35 -20.07
CA GLU A 66 1.41 25.58 -20.74
C GLU A 66 1.29 26.75 -19.76
N ASN A 67 0.80 26.51 -18.57
CA ASN A 67 0.57 27.53 -17.55
C ASN A 67 1.37 27.21 -16.30
N ILE A 68 2.16 28.17 -15.85
CA ILE A 68 2.96 28.12 -14.63
C ILE A 68 2.32 28.98 -13.53
N GLU A 69 1.33 29.82 -13.88
CA GLU A 69 0.58 30.61 -12.90
C GLU A 69 -0.21 29.65 -12.00
N GLY A 70 0.10 29.64 -10.71
CA GLY A 70 -0.43 28.70 -9.74
C GLY A 70 0.52 27.57 -9.36
N PHE A 71 1.60 27.34 -10.13
CA PHE A 71 2.62 26.37 -9.79
C PHE A 71 3.40 26.75 -8.52
N ASP A 72 3.47 28.03 -8.22
CA ASP A 72 4.10 28.61 -7.01
C ASP A 72 3.08 28.92 -5.89
N GLY A 73 1.88 28.40 -5.93
CA GLY A 73 0.88 28.55 -4.87
C GLY A 73 0.14 29.90 -4.84
N GLU A 74 0.11 30.63 -5.94
CA GLU A 74 -0.59 31.93 -6.04
C GLU A 74 -2.01 31.86 -6.65
N GLY A 75 -2.60 30.67 -6.73
CA GLY A 75 -3.97 30.49 -7.21
C GLY A 75 -5.02 30.79 -6.15
N ASP A 76 -5.42 32.06 -5.98
CA ASP A 76 -6.52 32.43 -5.08
C ASP A 76 -7.88 32.15 -5.70
N LEU A 77 -8.64 31.19 -5.19
CA LEU A 77 -10.03 30.98 -5.58
C LEU A 77 -10.97 31.51 -4.51
N PHE A 78 -11.72 32.58 -4.85
CA PHE A 78 -12.77 33.11 -3.97
C PHE A 78 -14.03 32.27 -4.10
N THR A 79 -14.31 31.42 -3.12
CA THR A 79 -15.57 30.67 -3.03
C THR A 79 -16.57 31.40 -2.12
N ARG A 80 -17.84 30.99 -2.15
CA ARG A 80 -18.88 31.52 -1.21
C ARG A 80 -18.57 31.19 0.25
N PHE A 81 -17.63 30.29 0.50
CA PHE A 81 -17.27 29.80 1.82
C PHE A 81 -15.89 30.28 2.30
N GLY A 82 -15.15 31.02 1.50
CA GLY A 82 -13.84 31.54 1.85
C GLY A 82 -12.86 31.59 0.67
N VAL A 83 -11.60 31.78 0.99
CA VAL A 83 -10.48 31.75 0.02
C VAL A 83 -9.90 30.36 0.06
N GLU A 84 -9.83 29.70 -1.08
CA GLU A 84 -9.16 28.41 -1.25
C GLU A 84 -7.98 28.61 -2.19
N ILE A 85 -6.79 28.25 -1.76
CA ILE A 85 -5.58 28.29 -2.59
C ILE A 85 -5.50 26.92 -3.27
N ARG A 86 -5.54 26.89 -4.59
CA ARG A 86 -5.38 25.67 -5.37
C ARG A 86 -4.27 25.87 -6.38
N ASP A 87 -3.31 24.99 -6.34
CA ASP A 87 -2.25 24.92 -7.33
C ASP A 87 -2.79 24.22 -8.58
N GLU A 88 -2.94 24.98 -9.65
CA GLU A 88 -3.40 24.46 -10.94
C GLU A 88 -2.27 24.44 -11.96
N ALA A 89 -2.17 23.37 -12.71
CA ALA A 89 -1.25 23.23 -13.81
C ALA A 89 -1.97 22.74 -15.06
N THR A 90 -1.54 23.22 -16.21
CA THR A 90 -2.09 22.76 -17.49
C THR A 90 -1.01 22.07 -18.30
N PHE A 91 -1.22 20.78 -18.57
CA PHE A 91 -0.31 19.94 -19.35
C PHE A 91 -0.85 19.75 -20.77
N ILE A 92 0.06 19.73 -21.73
CA ILE A 92 -0.25 19.41 -23.14
C ILE A 92 0.49 18.13 -23.50
N VAL A 93 -0.25 17.15 -23.99
CA VAL A 93 0.28 15.85 -24.44
C VAL A 93 -0.17 15.55 -25.87
N SER A 94 0.69 14.92 -26.67
CA SER A 94 0.32 14.48 -28.01
C SER A 94 -0.66 13.30 -27.92
N ARG A 95 -1.80 13.42 -28.62
CA ARG A 95 -2.82 12.38 -28.72
C ARG A 95 -2.23 11.05 -29.23
N ARG A 96 -1.41 11.10 -30.29
CA ARG A 96 -0.81 9.92 -30.89
C ARG A 96 0.21 9.29 -29.95
N ARG A 97 1.04 10.10 -29.28
CA ARG A 97 2.04 9.61 -28.34
C ARG A 97 1.39 8.93 -27.12
N TRP A 98 0.34 9.56 -26.58
CA TRP A 98 -0.43 8.97 -25.48
C TRP A 98 -1.03 7.61 -25.87
N ARG A 99 -1.71 7.54 -27.03
CA ARG A 99 -2.29 6.29 -27.51
C ARG A 99 -1.23 5.19 -27.74
N ASP A 100 -0.08 5.56 -28.30
CA ASP A 100 0.98 4.58 -28.62
C ASP A 100 1.72 4.11 -27.36
N THR A 101 1.75 4.88 -26.28
CA THR A 101 2.44 4.56 -25.03
C THR A 101 1.48 3.97 -23.99
N VAL A 102 0.33 4.57 -23.76
CA VAL A 102 -0.62 4.16 -22.73
C VAL A 102 -1.61 3.14 -23.28
N ALA A 103 -2.46 3.52 -24.22
CA ALA A 103 -3.56 2.67 -24.69
C ALA A 103 -3.11 1.40 -25.42
N ARG A 104 -1.88 1.34 -25.93
CA ARG A 104 -1.37 0.15 -26.64
C ARG A 104 -0.83 -0.92 -25.70
N TYR A 105 -0.28 -0.54 -24.56
CA TYR A 105 0.37 -1.48 -23.63
C TYR A 105 -0.55 -1.90 -22.50
N ASP A 106 -1.54 -1.09 -22.19
CA ASP A 106 -2.53 -1.41 -21.18
C ASP A 106 -3.79 -1.97 -21.84
N ASN A 107 -3.98 -3.29 -21.71
CA ASN A 107 -5.16 -3.97 -22.23
C ASN A 107 -6.44 -3.64 -21.45
N GLU A 108 -6.33 -3.01 -20.29
CA GLU A 108 -7.45 -2.62 -19.44
C GLU A 108 -7.98 -1.23 -19.81
N ILE A 109 -7.12 -0.38 -20.41
CA ILE A 109 -7.54 0.93 -20.92
C ILE A 109 -8.26 0.78 -22.25
N THR A 110 -9.57 0.77 -22.22
CA THR A 110 -10.43 0.71 -23.41
C THR A 110 -10.68 2.08 -24.05
N ILE A 111 -10.15 3.17 -23.49
CA ILE A 111 -10.46 4.55 -23.86
C ILE A 111 -9.27 5.17 -24.60
N ASP A 112 -9.55 5.82 -25.73
CA ASP A 112 -8.56 6.52 -26.60
C ASP A 112 -8.11 7.90 -26.06
N ARG A 113 -8.35 8.25 -24.80
CA ARG A 113 -8.01 9.53 -24.19
C ARG A 113 -7.70 9.42 -22.70
N PRO A 114 -6.93 10.36 -22.11
CA PRO A 114 -6.81 10.50 -20.66
C PRO A 114 -8.19 10.69 -20.01
N LYS A 115 -8.34 10.20 -18.77
CA LYS A 115 -9.57 10.36 -17.99
C LYS A 115 -9.40 11.44 -16.93
N GLU A 116 -10.51 12.03 -16.56
CA GLU A 116 -10.62 12.87 -15.38
C GLU A 116 -10.45 11.97 -14.13
N GLY A 117 -9.59 12.38 -13.19
CA GLY A 117 -9.22 11.60 -12.02
C GLY A 117 -7.89 10.85 -12.14
N ASP A 118 -7.31 10.71 -13.33
CA ASP A 118 -5.97 10.18 -13.51
C ASP A 118 -4.92 11.14 -12.91
N LEU A 119 -3.75 10.61 -12.52
CA LEU A 119 -2.69 11.39 -11.92
C LEU A 119 -1.52 11.63 -12.88
N ILE A 120 -0.84 12.74 -12.67
CA ILE A 120 0.41 13.11 -13.35
C ILE A 120 1.44 13.41 -12.27
N TYR A 121 2.53 12.64 -12.22
CA TYR A 121 3.66 12.93 -11.34
C TYR A 121 4.75 13.67 -12.11
N LEU A 122 5.15 14.83 -11.59
CA LEU A 122 6.20 15.67 -12.13
C LEU A 122 7.50 15.46 -11.34
N PRO A 123 8.51 14.76 -11.88
CA PRO A 123 9.74 14.44 -11.13
C PRO A 123 10.55 15.67 -10.73
N MET A 124 10.47 16.75 -11.49
CA MET A 124 11.24 17.97 -11.24
C MET A 124 10.85 18.66 -9.93
N SER A 125 9.56 18.73 -9.63
CA SER A 125 9.02 19.31 -8.38
C SER A 125 8.68 18.27 -7.34
N GLN A 126 8.72 16.97 -7.69
CA GLN A 126 8.23 15.86 -6.86
C GLN A 126 6.76 16.04 -6.44
N SER A 127 5.97 16.67 -7.31
CA SER A 127 4.57 16.98 -7.06
C SER A 127 3.67 16.11 -7.92
N MET A 128 2.52 15.77 -7.37
CA MET A 128 1.50 14.97 -8.04
C MET A 128 0.29 15.86 -8.35
N PHE A 129 -0.24 15.73 -9.56
CA PHE A 129 -1.37 16.51 -10.05
C PHE A 129 -2.48 15.58 -10.49
N GLN A 130 -3.72 15.88 -10.10
CA GLN A 130 -4.91 15.16 -10.55
C GLN A 130 -5.54 15.87 -11.74
N ILE A 131 -5.88 15.13 -12.79
CA ILE A 131 -6.57 15.64 -13.96
C ILE A 131 -8.01 15.95 -13.58
N THR A 132 -8.38 17.23 -13.63
CA THR A 132 -9.75 17.70 -13.37
C THR A 132 -10.57 17.81 -14.65
N HIS A 133 -9.94 18.12 -15.78
CA HIS A 133 -10.62 18.26 -17.05
C HIS A 133 -9.70 17.95 -18.22
N VAL A 134 -10.20 17.17 -19.17
CA VAL A 134 -9.52 16.87 -20.43
C VAL A 134 -10.20 17.64 -21.57
N GLU A 135 -9.53 18.66 -22.08
CA GLU A 135 -10.03 19.41 -23.21
C GLU A 135 -9.77 18.66 -24.52
N HIS A 136 -10.82 18.21 -25.15
CA HIS A 136 -10.80 17.43 -26.38
C HIS A 136 -11.56 18.11 -27.53
N GLU A 137 -12.17 19.27 -27.28
CA GLU A 137 -12.89 20.07 -28.26
C GLU A 137 -12.27 21.44 -28.37
N GLN A 138 -11.62 21.72 -29.50
CA GLN A 138 -11.18 23.07 -29.83
C GLN A 138 -11.95 23.58 -31.06
N PRO A 139 -12.33 24.85 -31.09
CA PRO A 139 -13.12 25.40 -32.20
C PRO A 139 -12.40 25.39 -33.55
N PHE A 140 -11.06 25.23 -33.53
CA PHE A 140 -10.26 25.14 -34.74
C PHE A 140 -9.33 23.93 -34.70
N TYR A 141 -9.66 22.94 -35.50
CA TYR A 141 -8.80 21.78 -35.73
C TYR A 141 -7.86 22.01 -36.88
N GLN A 142 -6.58 22.05 -36.64
CA GLN A 142 -5.57 22.09 -37.69
C GLN A 142 -5.65 20.85 -38.56
N LEU A 143 -5.78 21.00 -39.85
CA LEU A 143 -5.98 19.91 -40.81
C LEU A 143 -7.14 18.97 -40.44
N GLN A 144 -8.16 19.48 -39.76
CA GLN A 144 -9.32 18.71 -39.27
C GLN A 144 -8.96 17.53 -38.35
N ASN A 145 -7.86 17.62 -37.66
CA ASN A 145 -7.44 16.65 -36.66
C ASN A 145 -7.03 17.37 -35.37
N LEU A 146 -7.29 16.75 -34.22
CA LEU A 146 -6.82 17.22 -32.91
C LEU A 146 -5.49 16.51 -32.59
N PRO A 147 -4.33 17.18 -32.67
CA PRO A 147 -3.04 16.54 -32.46
C PRO A 147 -2.66 16.39 -30.98
N VAL A 148 -3.27 17.18 -30.09
CA VAL A 148 -2.92 17.24 -28.68
C VAL A 148 -4.16 17.20 -27.79
N PHE A 149 -3.99 16.66 -26.56
CA PHE A 149 -4.91 16.87 -25.46
C PHE A 149 -4.36 17.94 -24.54
N LYS A 150 -5.23 18.77 -24.00
CA LYS A 150 -4.93 19.76 -22.99
C LYS A 150 -5.55 19.30 -21.68
N LEU A 151 -4.71 19.05 -20.70
CA LEU A 151 -5.08 18.47 -19.40
C LEU A 151 -5.02 19.59 -18.36
N ARG A 152 -6.16 19.95 -17.79
CA ARG A 152 -6.21 20.84 -16.63
C ARG A 152 -6.11 19.99 -15.40
N CYS A 153 -5.15 20.31 -14.55
CA CYS A 153 -4.82 19.52 -13.37
C CYS A 153 -4.77 20.43 -12.16
N GLN A 154 -5.11 19.87 -11.00
CA GLN A 154 -4.91 20.50 -9.71
C GLN A 154 -3.92 19.68 -8.89
N LEU A 155 -3.25 20.30 -7.92
CA LEU A 155 -2.36 19.62 -7.00
C LEU A 155 -3.15 18.51 -6.29
N PHE A 156 -2.59 17.30 -6.29
CA PHE A 156 -3.19 16.15 -5.65
C PHE A 156 -2.82 16.12 -4.18
N GLU A 157 -3.82 16.01 -3.32
CA GLU A 157 -3.65 15.78 -1.89
C GLU A 157 -3.96 14.30 -1.61
N TYR A 158 -2.97 13.59 -1.10
CA TYR A 158 -3.10 12.17 -0.75
C TYR A 158 -4.11 11.98 0.39
N THR A 159 -5.11 11.13 0.18
CA THR A 159 -6.18 10.85 1.16
C THR A 159 -6.31 9.38 1.53
N GLY A 160 -5.39 8.53 1.07
CA GLY A 160 -5.35 7.11 1.41
C GLY A 160 -5.54 6.19 0.21
N GLU A 161 -5.29 6.69 -0.98
CA GLU A 161 -5.26 5.91 -2.22
C GLU A 161 -4.08 4.93 -2.23
N ASP A 162 -4.23 3.81 -2.91
CA ASP A 162 -3.21 2.79 -3.09
C ASP A 162 -2.32 3.14 -4.30
N LEU A 163 -1.02 3.31 -4.05
CA LEU A 163 -0.02 3.69 -5.05
C LEU A 163 1.03 2.58 -5.22
N ASP A 164 0.73 1.53 -5.96
CA ASP A 164 1.66 0.44 -6.32
C ASP A 164 2.07 0.55 -7.78
N THR A 165 2.76 1.64 -8.14
CA THR A 165 3.14 1.96 -9.52
C THR A 165 4.42 1.30 -9.98
N GLY A 166 5.18 0.71 -9.05
CA GLY A 166 6.52 0.16 -9.27
C GLY A 166 7.61 1.22 -9.44
N VAL A 167 7.29 2.50 -9.20
CA VAL A 167 8.25 3.61 -9.20
C VAL A 167 8.46 4.07 -7.76
N GLU A 168 9.61 3.74 -7.18
CA GLU A 168 9.95 3.98 -5.77
C GLU A 168 9.65 5.42 -5.30
N THR A 169 9.90 6.42 -6.14
CA THR A 169 9.66 7.83 -5.78
C THR A 169 8.18 8.21 -5.69
N ILE A 170 7.30 7.47 -6.38
CA ILE A 170 5.85 7.67 -6.33
C ILE A 170 5.28 6.87 -5.17
N ASP A 171 5.67 5.61 -5.06
CA ASP A 171 5.21 4.69 -4.02
C ASP A 171 5.65 5.18 -2.61
N ASP A 172 6.81 5.89 -2.52
CA ASP A 172 7.24 6.57 -1.30
C ASP A 172 6.27 7.67 -0.80
N ILE A 173 5.46 8.28 -1.69
CA ILE A 173 4.47 9.30 -1.29
C ILE A 173 3.44 8.68 -0.36
N GLU A 174 2.94 7.52 -0.72
CA GLU A 174 2.03 6.75 0.11
C GLU A 174 2.65 6.43 1.47
N SER A 175 3.88 5.91 1.49
CA SER A 175 4.57 5.57 2.73
C SER A 175 4.85 6.77 3.64
N ARG A 176 4.86 8.01 3.10
CA ARG A 176 5.04 9.24 3.88
C ARG A 176 3.75 9.73 4.52
N TYR A 177 2.63 9.64 3.83
CA TYR A 177 1.37 10.27 4.23
C TYR A 177 0.32 9.30 4.76
N ALA A 178 0.45 7.99 4.51
CA ALA A 178 -0.43 6.99 5.08
C ALA A 178 -0.28 6.89 6.60
N TYR A 179 -1.36 6.58 7.30
CA TYR A 179 -1.33 6.32 8.75
C TYR A 179 -0.45 5.11 9.06
N LYS A 180 0.55 5.31 9.92
CA LYS A 180 1.61 4.32 10.18
C LYS A 180 1.44 3.61 11.51
N TYR A 181 1.72 2.31 11.50
CA TYR A 181 2.00 1.54 12.69
C TYR A 181 3.46 1.10 12.67
N ILE A 182 4.19 1.33 13.75
CA ILE A 182 5.54 0.79 13.92
C ILE A 182 5.47 -0.30 14.96
N LEU A 183 5.68 -1.54 14.53
CA LEU A 183 5.71 -2.69 15.40
C LEU A 183 7.15 -3.09 15.66
N THR A 184 7.53 -3.24 16.94
CA THR A 184 8.78 -3.91 17.30
C THR A 184 8.50 -5.37 17.50
N LEU A 185 9.27 -6.23 16.83
CA LEU A 185 9.09 -7.66 16.88
C LEU A 185 10.11 -8.31 17.84
N SER A 186 9.74 -9.42 18.47
CA SER A 186 10.67 -10.20 19.24
C SER A 186 11.54 -11.03 18.30
N ASN A 187 12.84 -10.91 18.48
CA ASN A 187 13.87 -11.71 17.81
C ASN A 187 14.37 -12.89 18.65
N GLU A 188 13.79 -13.09 19.82
CA GLU A 188 14.18 -14.19 20.67
C GLU A 188 13.87 -15.53 19.99
N ARG A 189 14.91 -16.32 19.79
CA ARG A 189 14.86 -17.63 19.16
C ARG A 189 15.26 -18.66 20.16
N ASP A 190 14.32 -19.07 20.96
CA ASP A 190 14.51 -20.22 21.81
C ASP A 190 13.89 -21.44 21.15
N SER A 191 14.73 -22.43 20.82
CA SER A 191 14.25 -23.70 20.30
C SER A 191 13.56 -24.46 21.41
N ALA A 192 12.37 -25.00 21.11
CA ALA A 192 11.63 -25.82 22.07
C ALA A 192 12.47 -27.03 22.52
N GLN A 193 12.31 -27.41 23.76
CA GLN A 193 12.95 -28.59 24.35
C GLN A 193 11.91 -29.49 24.95
N ALA A 194 12.15 -30.80 24.83
CA ALA A 194 11.28 -31.81 25.39
C ALA A 194 12.09 -33.01 25.90
N SER A 195 11.55 -33.68 26.90
CA SER A 195 12.07 -34.90 27.42
C SER A 195 11.12 -36.08 27.17
N ALA A 196 11.68 -37.25 26.90
CA ALA A 196 10.91 -38.50 26.72
C ALA A 196 11.10 -39.46 27.88
N THR A 197 10.03 -40.16 28.23
CA THR A 197 10.11 -41.32 29.16
C THR A 197 9.94 -42.60 28.37
N LEU A 198 10.69 -43.59 28.74
CA LEU A 198 10.72 -44.91 28.10
C LEU A 198 10.04 -45.98 28.93
N ASN A 199 9.38 -46.91 28.25
CA ASN A 199 8.93 -48.17 28.82
C ASN A 199 9.32 -49.30 27.85
N SER A 200 10.15 -50.20 28.33
CA SER A 200 10.64 -51.40 27.58
C SER A 200 11.21 -51.01 26.18
N GLY A 201 11.96 -49.88 26.10
CA GLY A 201 12.58 -49.44 24.87
C GLY A 201 11.63 -48.74 23.90
N GLN A 202 10.43 -48.39 24.32
CA GLN A 202 9.45 -47.58 23.56
C GLN A 202 9.23 -46.24 24.25
N ILE A 203 8.92 -45.22 23.49
CA ILE A 203 8.58 -43.87 24.01
C ILE A 203 7.15 -43.95 24.58
N GLN A 204 7.03 -43.84 25.88
CA GLN A 204 5.75 -43.92 26.58
C GLN A 204 5.08 -42.54 26.70
N SER A 205 5.84 -41.50 27.07
CA SER A 205 5.35 -40.15 27.18
C SER A 205 6.43 -39.13 26.81
N VAL A 206 5.98 -37.93 26.39
CA VAL A 206 6.85 -36.82 26.08
C VAL A 206 6.33 -35.60 26.82
N SER A 207 7.21 -34.87 27.48
CA SER A 207 6.88 -33.64 28.18
C SER A 207 7.71 -32.47 27.64
N ILE A 208 7.06 -31.34 27.39
CA ILE A 208 7.73 -30.12 26.99
C ILE A 208 8.43 -29.53 28.20
N THR A 209 9.75 -29.33 28.12
CA THR A 209 10.56 -28.69 29.17
C THR A 209 10.73 -27.20 28.90
N ASP A 210 10.77 -26.83 27.63
CA ASP A 210 10.74 -25.43 27.16
C ASP A 210 9.86 -25.36 25.91
N SER A 211 8.93 -24.39 25.87
CA SER A 211 8.01 -24.21 24.74
C SER A 211 8.65 -23.55 23.54
N GLY A 212 9.84 -22.94 23.70
CA GLY A 212 10.47 -22.11 22.68
C GLY A 212 9.64 -20.90 22.32
N ASN A 213 10.12 -20.14 21.34
CA ASN A 213 9.47 -18.93 20.84
C ASN A 213 9.51 -18.87 19.30
N ASN A 214 8.62 -18.07 18.72
CA ASN A 214 8.62 -17.73 17.28
C ASN A 214 8.48 -18.93 16.32
N TYR A 215 7.74 -19.97 16.72
CA TYR A 215 7.31 -21.01 15.80
C TYR A 215 6.09 -20.56 15.00
N PHE A 216 6.29 -20.24 13.72
CA PHE A 216 5.22 -19.84 12.80
C PHE A 216 4.60 -21.05 12.09
N PHE A 217 5.37 -22.12 11.99
CA PHE A 217 4.93 -23.40 11.45
C PHE A 217 5.15 -24.48 12.50
N VAL A 218 4.43 -25.56 12.35
CA VAL A 218 4.64 -26.74 13.20
C VAL A 218 6.06 -27.25 12.98
N PRO A 219 6.95 -27.25 14.02
CA PRO A 219 8.30 -27.72 13.86
C PRO A 219 8.34 -29.24 13.63
N THR A 220 9.27 -29.69 12.81
CA THR A 220 9.55 -31.11 12.69
C THR A 220 10.26 -31.57 13.95
N VAL A 221 9.73 -32.62 14.55
CA VAL A 221 10.32 -33.24 15.75
C VAL A 221 11.16 -34.45 15.33
N THR A 222 12.44 -34.38 15.61
CA THR A 222 13.38 -35.51 15.38
C THR A 222 13.81 -36.13 16.68
N ILE A 223 13.83 -37.46 16.72
CA ILE A 223 14.26 -38.22 17.88
C ILE A 223 15.64 -38.79 17.55
N VAL A 224 16.63 -38.39 18.32
CA VAL A 224 18.02 -38.82 18.16
C VAL A 224 18.36 -39.81 19.28
N ASP A 225 18.68 -41.05 18.89
CA ASP A 225 19.14 -42.13 19.80
C ASP A 225 20.11 -43.02 19.02
N SER A 226 21.03 -43.66 19.70
CA SER A 226 22.04 -44.51 19.06
C SER A 226 21.49 -45.89 18.64
N SER A 227 20.36 -46.31 19.17
CA SER A 227 19.82 -47.67 18.99
C SER A 227 18.34 -47.73 18.63
N GLY A 228 17.56 -46.69 18.97
CA GLY A 228 16.13 -46.68 18.74
C GLY A 228 15.74 -46.31 17.29
N VAL A 229 14.63 -46.91 16.83
CA VAL A 229 14.12 -46.64 15.47
C VAL A 229 12.59 -46.56 15.46
N GLY A 230 12.06 -45.79 14.49
CA GLY A 230 10.66 -45.78 14.10
C GLY A 230 9.72 -44.95 14.96
N ALA A 231 10.21 -44.24 15.98
CA ALA A 231 9.33 -43.33 16.71
C ALA A 231 9.00 -42.08 15.88
N ALA A 232 7.76 -41.60 16.01
CA ALA A 232 7.27 -40.38 15.39
C ALA A 232 6.45 -39.57 16.40
N ILE A 233 6.76 -38.26 16.49
CA ILE A 233 6.11 -37.30 17.36
C ILE A 233 5.71 -36.12 16.52
N VAL A 234 4.49 -35.62 16.70
CA VAL A 234 3.98 -34.41 16.05
C VAL A 234 3.81 -33.33 17.12
N ALA A 235 4.36 -32.16 16.85
CA ALA A 235 4.18 -31.00 17.71
C ALA A 235 2.90 -30.23 17.31
N THR A 236 2.32 -29.53 18.29
CA THR A 236 1.29 -28.50 18.06
C THR A 236 1.82 -27.19 18.56
N VAL A 237 1.51 -26.11 17.79
CA VAL A 237 1.95 -24.75 18.08
C VAL A 237 0.72 -23.89 18.37
N ASP A 238 0.81 -23.07 19.39
CA ASP A 238 -0.19 -22.06 19.66
C ASP A 238 -0.09 -20.94 18.61
N SER A 239 -1.13 -20.80 17.80
CA SER A 239 -1.20 -19.81 16.72
C SER A 239 -1.14 -18.36 17.21
N ASN A 240 -1.42 -18.10 18.50
CA ASN A 240 -1.45 -16.75 19.03
C ASN A 240 -0.08 -16.24 19.48
N ASN A 241 0.79 -17.11 19.95
CA ASN A 241 2.06 -16.72 20.57
C ASN A 241 3.30 -17.42 19.99
N GLY A 242 3.12 -18.32 19.02
CA GLY A 242 4.22 -19.03 18.37
C GLY A 242 5.01 -19.97 19.30
N LYS A 243 4.37 -20.53 20.34
CA LYS A 243 4.98 -21.47 21.27
C LYS A 243 4.49 -22.89 21.03
N VAL A 244 5.37 -23.86 21.21
CA VAL A 244 4.96 -25.29 21.19
C VAL A 244 4.13 -25.57 22.44
N ASN A 245 2.87 -25.93 22.25
CA ASN A 245 1.91 -26.16 23.34
C ASN A 245 1.54 -27.63 23.54
N GLY A 246 1.93 -28.53 22.63
CA GLY A 246 1.61 -29.95 22.77
C GLY A 246 2.51 -30.84 21.91
N LEU A 247 2.66 -32.10 22.35
CA LEU A 247 3.35 -33.17 21.64
C LEU A 247 2.49 -34.41 21.63
N THR A 248 2.27 -34.99 20.46
CA THR A 248 1.49 -36.21 20.28
C THR A 248 2.39 -37.31 19.73
N ILE A 249 2.51 -38.43 20.41
CA ILE A 249 3.22 -39.61 19.93
C ILE A 249 2.33 -40.32 18.92
N THR A 250 2.72 -40.34 17.65
CA THR A 250 2.03 -41.07 16.60
C THR A 250 2.55 -42.47 16.41
N ASN A 251 3.83 -42.69 16.73
CA ASN A 251 4.44 -44.00 16.79
C ASN A 251 5.45 -44.05 17.96
N PRO A 252 5.36 -45.01 18.89
CA PRO A 252 6.26 -45.11 20.04
C PRO A 252 7.66 -45.62 19.67
N GLY A 253 7.83 -46.25 18.50
CA GLY A 253 9.09 -46.88 18.07
C GLY A 253 9.54 -48.05 18.96
N THR A 254 10.77 -48.49 18.73
CA THR A 254 11.38 -49.62 19.52
C THR A 254 12.89 -49.44 19.65
N GLY A 255 13.45 -50.03 20.70
CA GLY A 255 14.91 -50.12 20.92
C GLY A 255 15.56 -48.81 21.42
N TYR A 256 14.80 -47.87 21.92
CA TYR A 256 15.32 -46.63 22.49
C TYR A 256 15.95 -46.88 23.86
N THR A 257 17.11 -46.25 24.07
CA THR A 257 17.84 -46.30 25.34
C THR A 257 18.01 -44.95 26.00
N ASN A 258 18.31 -43.91 25.22
CA ASN A 258 18.46 -42.52 25.68
C ASN A 258 18.05 -41.52 24.60
N PRO A 259 16.76 -41.42 24.28
CA PRO A 259 16.29 -40.56 23.22
C PRO A 259 16.41 -39.06 23.57
N SER A 260 17.00 -38.30 22.67
CA SER A 260 17.00 -36.84 22.69
C SER A 260 16.02 -36.35 21.68
N ILE A 261 15.11 -35.45 22.08
CA ILE A 261 14.12 -34.82 21.19
C ILE A 261 14.69 -33.51 20.71
N ARG A 262 14.73 -33.33 19.40
CA ARG A 262 15.13 -32.08 18.74
C ARG A 262 14.00 -31.54 17.89
N PHE A 263 13.78 -30.24 17.99
CA PHE A 263 12.87 -29.49 17.13
C PHE A 263 13.68 -28.82 16.04
N THR A 264 13.12 -28.66 14.85
CA THR A 264 13.70 -27.73 13.86
C THR A 264 13.63 -26.32 14.43
N ASP A 265 14.72 -25.57 14.25
CA ASP A 265 14.81 -24.20 14.76
C ASP A 265 13.69 -23.30 14.17
N PRO A 266 13.22 -22.31 14.93
CA PRO A 266 12.32 -21.30 14.42
C PRO A 266 12.94 -20.61 13.20
N GLN A 267 12.20 -20.56 12.11
CA GLN A 267 12.72 -19.96 10.87
C GLN A 267 12.69 -18.43 10.97
N ILE A 268 13.77 -17.79 10.47
CA ILE A 268 13.78 -16.37 10.18
C ILE A 268 13.45 -16.22 8.73
N SER A 269 12.45 -15.46 8.46
CA SER A 269 12.22 -14.89 7.15
C SER A 269 12.14 -13.36 7.29
N THR A 270 12.62 -12.66 6.31
CA THR A 270 12.51 -11.21 6.23
C THR A 270 11.18 -10.85 5.57
N PHE A 271 10.49 -9.87 6.13
CA PHE A 271 9.30 -9.33 5.49
C PHE A 271 9.66 -8.65 4.17
N THR A 272 8.78 -8.77 3.20
CA THR A 272 8.93 -8.13 1.87
C THR A 272 8.10 -6.86 1.85
N VAL A 273 8.66 -5.76 1.37
CA VAL A 273 7.92 -4.50 1.17
C VAL A 273 6.76 -4.74 0.18
N GLY A 274 5.60 -4.16 0.44
CA GLY A 274 4.38 -4.34 -0.34
C GLY A 274 3.63 -5.65 -0.05
N GLU A 275 4.07 -6.46 0.94
CA GLU A 275 3.30 -7.66 1.30
C GLU A 275 2.25 -7.38 2.36
N THR A 276 1.12 -8.05 2.24
CA THR A 276 0.09 -8.04 3.28
C THR A 276 0.51 -8.92 4.44
N ILE A 277 0.41 -8.38 5.66
CA ILE A 277 0.57 -9.15 6.90
C ILE A 277 -0.78 -9.39 7.58
N THR A 278 -0.81 -10.40 8.42
CA THR A 278 -1.97 -10.70 9.26
C THR A 278 -1.57 -10.84 10.72
N SER A 279 -2.43 -10.37 11.62
CA SER A 279 -2.28 -10.54 13.08
C SER A 279 -3.65 -10.68 13.72
N GLN A 280 -3.72 -11.44 14.82
CA GLN A 280 -4.97 -11.59 15.58
C GLN A 280 -5.06 -10.55 16.69
N SER A 281 -6.15 -9.78 16.70
CA SER A 281 -6.51 -8.85 17.78
C SER A 281 -7.84 -9.29 18.41
N GLY A 282 -7.79 -10.02 19.51
CA GLY A 282 -8.97 -10.69 20.05
C GLY A 282 -9.48 -11.78 19.11
N ASP A 283 -10.75 -11.69 18.70
CA ASP A 283 -11.39 -12.59 17.73
C ASP A 283 -11.32 -12.06 16.28
N THR A 284 -10.72 -10.89 16.08
CA THR A 284 -10.66 -10.20 14.79
C THR A 284 -9.28 -10.35 14.15
N THR A 285 -9.23 -10.51 12.83
CA THR A 285 -7.98 -10.55 12.08
C THR A 285 -7.66 -9.15 11.57
N MET A 286 -6.52 -8.62 12.01
CA MET A 286 -5.93 -7.40 11.47
C MET A 286 -5.14 -7.73 10.22
N ARG A 287 -5.21 -6.84 9.24
CA ARG A 287 -4.39 -6.86 8.03
C ARG A 287 -3.73 -5.51 7.87
N ALA A 288 -2.52 -5.50 7.34
CA ALA A 288 -1.81 -4.28 6.99
C ALA A 288 -0.78 -4.60 5.92
N GLU A 289 -0.27 -3.59 5.27
CA GLU A 289 0.77 -3.69 4.28
C GLU A 289 2.13 -3.30 4.86
N VAL A 290 3.19 -3.97 4.43
CA VAL A 290 4.56 -3.70 4.87
C VAL A 290 5.14 -2.56 4.05
N ALA A 291 5.23 -1.37 4.62
CA ALA A 291 5.94 -0.24 4.01
C ALA A 291 7.47 -0.38 4.12
N LYS A 292 7.96 -0.87 5.25
CA LYS A 292 9.40 -1.04 5.49
C LYS A 292 9.66 -2.03 6.61
N TYR A 293 10.71 -2.83 6.48
CA TYR A 293 11.24 -3.65 7.56
C TYR A 293 12.70 -3.30 7.84
N SER A 294 13.00 -2.92 9.08
CA SER A 294 14.36 -2.68 9.56
C SER A 294 14.86 -3.88 10.34
N HIS A 295 15.74 -4.64 9.72
CA HIS A 295 16.33 -5.84 10.33
C HIS A 295 17.27 -5.53 11.50
N SER A 296 17.85 -4.33 11.57
CA SER A 296 18.76 -3.92 12.65
C SER A 296 18.03 -3.70 13.99
N ASP A 297 16.81 -3.19 13.93
CA ASP A 297 16.02 -2.74 15.08
C ASP A 297 14.77 -3.59 15.28
N ASP A 298 14.57 -4.61 14.42
CA ASP A 298 13.37 -5.44 14.36
C ASP A 298 12.06 -4.67 14.28
N LYS A 299 12.11 -3.53 13.61
CA LYS A 299 10.96 -2.65 13.43
C LYS A 299 10.30 -2.89 12.08
N LEU A 300 9.01 -3.13 12.13
CA LEU A 300 8.14 -3.29 10.99
C LEU A 300 7.23 -2.07 10.89
N HIS A 301 7.36 -1.32 9.80
CA HIS A 301 6.51 -0.18 9.47
C HIS A 301 5.36 -0.67 8.61
N LEU A 302 4.15 -0.41 9.04
CA LEU A 302 2.92 -0.85 8.39
C LEU A 302 2.06 0.34 8.02
N ILE A 303 1.41 0.22 6.89
CA ILE A 303 0.41 1.14 6.36
C ILE A 303 -0.87 0.37 6.03
N HIS A 304 -1.95 1.04 5.67
CA HIS A 304 -3.24 0.46 5.27
C HIS A 304 -3.76 -0.60 6.26
N ALA A 305 -3.62 -0.31 7.55
CA ALA A 305 -4.09 -1.21 8.58
C ALA A 305 -5.62 -1.23 8.63
N GLY A 306 -6.19 -2.43 8.59
CA GLY A 306 -7.63 -2.65 8.68
C GLY A 306 -7.97 -3.95 9.38
N ALA A 307 -9.21 -4.11 9.78
CA ALA A 307 -9.73 -5.31 10.41
C ALA A 307 -10.83 -5.94 9.54
N ASP A 308 -10.95 -7.27 9.59
CA ASP A 308 -11.92 -8.02 8.79
C ASP A 308 -13.39 -7.75 9.17
N ASP A 309 -13.64 -7.14 10.35
CA ASP A 309 -14.97 -6.72 10.79
C ASP A 309 -15.36 -5.27 10.39
N GLY A 310 -14.47 -4.57 9.69
CA GLY A 310 -14.67 -3.19 9.24
C GLY A 310 -14.70 -2.15 10.37
N LYS A 311 -14.27 -2.52 11.60
CA LYS A 311 -14.17 -1.59 12.72
C LYS A 311 -12.72 -1.25 13.00
N TYR A 312 -12.53 -0.13 13.71
CA TYR A 312 -11.23 0.26 14.17
C TYR A 312 -10.72 -0.69 15.26
N HIS A 313 -9.56 -1.27 15.02
CA HIS A 313 -8.81 -2.09 15.96
C HIS A 313 -7.33 -1.72 15.90
N THR A 314 -6.62 -1.99 16.99
CA THR A 314 -5.16 -1.80 17.06
C THR A 314 -4.46 -3.14 17.16
N PHE A 315 -3.18 -3.16 16.75
CA PHE A 315 -2.34 -4.33 16.96
C PHE A 315 -2.11 -4.57 18.45
N ALA A 316 -2.16 -5.81 18.88
CA ALA A 316 -2.01 -6.19 20.28
C ALA A 316 -0.61 -6.74 20.57
N VAL A 317 0.04 -6.23 21.63
CA VAL A 317 1.30 -6.75 22.13
C VAL A 317 1.15 -8.21 22.55
N GLY A 318 2.15 -9.03 22.28
CA GLY A 318 2.15 -10.46 22.56
C GLY A 318 1.46 -11.32 21.50
N LYS A 319 0.90 -10.70 20.45
CA LYS A 319 0.29 -11.41 19.33
C LYS A 319 1.30 -11.64 18.21
N LYS A 320 1.02 -12.70 17.46
CA LYS A 320 1.82 -13.11 16.31
C LYS A 320 1.43 -12.32 15.08
N ILE A 321 2.43 -11.94 14.29
CA ILE A 321 2.28 -11.37 12.97
C ILE A 321 2.84 -12.34 11.92
N LEU A 322 2.20 -12.42 10.76
CA LEU A 322 2.60 -13.33 9.69
C LEU A 322 2.48 -12.61 8.34
N GLY A 323 3.57 -12.57 7.57
CA GLY A 323 3.58 -12.13 6.17
C GLY A 323 3.01 -13.20 5.24
N LEU A 324 2.10 -12.82 4.37
CA LEU A 324 1.41 -13.78 3.50
C LEU A 324 2.28 -14.26 2.32
N LYS A 325 3.22 -13.43 1.88
CA LYS A 325 4.10 -13.73 0.74
C LYS A 325 5.43 -14.33 1.19
N SER A 326 6.09 -13.70 2.15
CA SER A 326 7.39 -14.10 2.67
C SER A 326 7.33 -15.28 3.65
N ASN A 327 6.16 -15.53 4.25
CA ASN A 327 5.98 -16.37 5.44
C ASN A 327 6.85 -15.90 6.62
N ALA A 328 7.29 -14.65 6.61
CA ALA A 328 7.97 -14.03 7.72
C ALA A 328 7.02 -13.89 8.90
N GLY A 329 7.56 -13.92 10.10
CA GLY A 329 6.73 -13.76 11.27
C GLY A 329 7.52 -13.30 12.48
N GLY A 330 6.82 -12.76 13.47
CA GLY A 330 7.35 -12.30 14.74
C GLY A 330 6.26 -12.19 15.78
N VAL A 331 6.64 -12.00 17.04
CA VAL A 331 5.72 -11.67 18.11
C VAL A 331 5.86 -10.18 18.41
N ILE A 332 4.76 -9.45 18.43
CA ILE A 332 4.73 -8.02 18.69
C ILE A 332 5.13 -7.74 20.15
N THR A 333 6.18 -6.97 20.36
CA THR A 333 6.63 -6.55 21.69
C THR A 333 6.26 -5.12 22.01
N LEU A 334 6.17 -4.27 20.99
CA LEU A 334 5.78 -2.87 21.12
C LEU A 334 4.98 -2.45 19.88
N VAL A 335 3.96 -1.64 20.10
CA VAL A 335 3.16 -0.98 19.06
C VAL A 335 3.31 0.51 19.26
N VAL A 336 3.69 1.24 18.21
CA VAL A 336 3.72 2.70 18.17
C VAL A 336 2.79 3.11 17.03
N GLU A 337 1.79 3.89 17.34
CA GLU A 337 0.84 4.43 16.37
C GLU A 337 1.33 5.77 15.82
N ASP A 338 0.82 6.18 14.68
CA ASP A 338 1.24 7.39 13.96
C ASP A 338 1.14 8.65 14.83
N ASN A 339 0.08 8.77 15.62
CA ASN A 339 -0.12 9.87 16.56
C ASN A 339 0.91 9.94 17.71
N GLN A 340 1.68 8.87 17.92
CA GLN A 340 2.74 8.77 18.95
C GLN A 340 4.13 9.04 18.37
N LEU A 341 4.24 9.27 17.06
CA LEU A 341 5.49 9.58 16.40
C LEU A 341 5.92 11.02 16.72
N SER A 342 7.21 11.25 16.90
CA SER A 342 7.76 12.59 17.20
C SER A 342 7.49 13.61 16.09
N GLU A 343 7.33 13.17 14.86
CA GLU A 343 6.97 14.01 13.71
C GLU A 343 5.52 14.53 13.81
N ASN A 344 4.65 13.85 14.57
CA ASN A 344 3.25 14.20 14.79
C ASN A 344 2.99 14.78 16.20
N GLU A 345 4.04 15.22 16.92
CA GLU A 345 3.94 15.75 18.29
C GLU A 345 2.99 16.96 18.38
N GLN A 346 2.93 17.77 17.33
CA GLN A 346 2.02 18.92 17.28
C GLN A 346 0.54 18.52 17.26
N ASN A 347 0.22 17.33 16.73
CA ASN A 347 -1.14 16.81 16.75
C ASN A 347 -1.55 16.35 18.17
N THR A 348 -0.60 15.85 18.95
CA THR A 348 -0.84 15.51 20.37
C THR A 348 -1.05 16.75 21.21
N ASP A 349 -0.34 17.85 20.95
CA ASP A 349 -0.56 19.14 21.60
C ASP A 349 -1.96 19.69 21.30
N PHE A 350 -2.45 19.51 20.06
CA PHE A 350 -3.81 19.89 19.69
C PHE A 350 -4.87 19.02 20.40
N SER A 351 -4.60 17.71 20.58
CA SER A 351 -5.50 16.82 21.31
C SER A 351 -5.58 17.13 22.81
N THR A 352 -4.50 17.62 23.42
CA THR A 352 -4.51 18.11 24.81
C THR A 352 -5.25 19.44 24.96
N GLY A 353 -5.43 20.16 23.86
CA GLY A 353 -6.26 21.39 23.81
C GLY A 353 -7.76 21.12 23.91
N THR A 354 -8.21 19.85 23.90
CA THR A 354 -9.63 19.48 24.10
C THR A 354 -10.15 19.86 25.49
N ASP A 355 -9.28 20.06 26.47
CA ASP A 355 -9.65 20.63 27.75
C ASP A 355 -10.13 22.12 27.64
N PHE A 356 -9.85 22.74 26.48
CA PHE A 356 -10.25 24.13 26.20
C PHE A 356 -11.48 24.20 25.29
N ILE A 357 -11.72 23.20 24.45
CA ILE A 357 -12.88 23.13 23.57
C ILE A 357 -13.59 21.81 23.85
N ASP A 358 -14.69 21.90 24.56
CA ASP A 358 -15.54 20.73 24.83
C ASP A 358 -16.38 20.39 23.60
N PHE A 359 -16.01 19.33 22.90
CA PHE A 359 -16.79 18.77 21.77
C PHE A 359 -17.86 17.77 22.23
N SER A 360 -18.00 17.51 23.53
CA SER A 360 -18.97 16.56 24.07
C SER A 360 -20.40 17.12 24.14
N GLU A 361 -20.57 18.43 23.99
CA GLU A 361 -21.87 19.05 23.98
C GLU A 361 -22.62 18.77 22.69
N THR A 362 -23.66 17.96 22.78
CA THR A 362 -24.59 17.68 21.69
C THR A 362 -25.51 18.87 21.37
N ASN A 363 -25.55 19.88 22.23
CA ASN A 363 -26.35 21.09 22.04
C ASN A 363 -25.60 22.33 22.58
N PRO A 364 -24.92 23.11 21.71
CA PRO A 364 -24.18 24.32 22.14
C PRO A 364 -25.06 25.45 22.69
N PHE A 365 -26.39 25.32 22.60
CA PHE A 365 -27.34 26.31 23.14
C PHE A 365 -27.99 25.88 24.45
N GLY A 366 -27.50 24.82 25.08
CA GLY A 366 -28.05 24.27 26.32
C GLY A 366 -29.43 23.58 26.14
N ASP A 367 -29.75 22.71 27.04
CA ASP A 367 -31.04 22.06 27.07
C ASP A 367 -32.08 23.00 27.65
N VAL A 368 -33.02 23.51 26.83
CA VAL A 368 -34.04 24.51 27.23
C VAL A 368 -35.09 23.88 28.17
N SER A 369 -34.99 22.57 28.43
CA SER A 369 -35.99 21.83 29.26
C SER A 369 -35.70 21.84 30.77
N ASN A 370 -34.62 22.50 31.24
CA ASN A 370 -34.27 22.55 32.66
C ASN A 370 -34.38 23.97 33.29
N ASN A 371 -35.38 24.74 32.88
CA ASN A 371 -35.83 25.91 33.65
C ASN A 371 -37.29 25.73 34.09
#